data_1f1d341babcf2300965964734660c813
#
_entry.id   1f1d341babcf2300965964734660c813
#
_cell.length_a   1.000
_cell.length_b   1.000
_cell.length_c   1.000
_cell.angle_alpha   90.00
_cell.angle_beta   90.00
_cell.angle_gamma   90.00
#
_symmetry.space_group_name_H-M   'P 1'
#
loop_
_entity.id
_entity.type
_entity.pdbx_description
1 polymer ?
#
loop_
_entity_poly.entity_id
_entity_poly.type
_entity_poly.pdbx_seq_one_letter_code
_entity_poly.pdbx_strand_id
1 'polypeptide(L)'
;MLPEGSLRTSKGIAVAMADGIGSSRVSQVASAAAVRGFLDDYYATSDAWSVRRSAQRVLSATNSWLHAQTMRSDARFDKDSGYVCTFSALIFKGRDVHMLHVGDARIYRLHPHALEQLTEDHRVHLSSVESYLGRALGADSNVDIDYSDWAAEVGEIYLLATDGAYAHLDAEAVHDALARCGDDFDEAARLLATAARDKGSDDDATVQLLRIDELPAADAAQLQSQRQALAISQPLAPRARFEGFTLVRELQVSARSHVHLAVDDATGQQVVLKLPSVDMREDTDYLDRFVLEEWVARRVDSPHVLKASAIDRPRDHLYVAMEYVEGQTLAQWMVDHPKPSLDSVRGLIEQLALGLQALHGREMLHQDLRPENVMIDRTGTVKIIDLASAHVAGLAESAGARDALAIVGTLQYTAPEYFVGHGGSVRSDLFSLAVIAYQMLTGQLPYGLHASRVRSPADVARLRYLPVRHFRPDLPAWIDAVMQKALHPNPAKRQEAVSEFAHDLRAPGQEFLQTRTLPLIERHPVRFWQCTTGLLVVIVVVLLGLRVLGH
;
A
#
# COMPACT_ATOMS: atom_id res chain seq x y z
N MET A 1 10.40 -25.30 -6.02
CA MET A 1 11.60 -24.66 -6.63
C MET A 1 12.04 -23.57 -5.69
N LEU A 2 13.27 -23.59 -5.21
CA LEU A 2 13.79 -22.50 -4.38
C LEU A 2 14.19 -21.33 -5.31
N PRO A 3 13.76 -20.10 -5.01
CA PRO A 3 14.15 -18.94 -5.80
C PRO A 3 15.65 -18.66 -5.64
N GLU A 4 16.30 -18.24 -6.73
CA GLU A 4 17.73 -17.93 -6.74
C GLU A 4 17.99 -16.43 -6.73
N GLY A 5 19.14 -16.03 -6.18
CA GLY A 5 19.65 -14.65 -6.26
C GLY A 5 18.69 -13.60 -5.72
N SER A 6 18.40 -12.58 -6.53
CA SER A 6 17.59 -11.42 -6.15
C SER A 6 16.13 -11.76 -5.80
N LEU A 7 15.55 -12.82 -6.37
CA LEU A 7 14.18 -13.23 -6.06
C LEU A 7 14.04 -13.74 -4.62
N ARG A 8 15.05 -14.44 -4.11
CA ARG A 8 15.05 -14.89 -2.71
C ARG A 8 15.03 -13.71 -1.74
N THR A 9 15.73 -12.64 -2.06
CA THR A 9 15.76 -11.43 -1.21
C THR A 9 14.48 -10.62 -1.34
N SER A 10 13.99 -10.39 -2.58
CA SER A 10 12.86 -9.49 -2.82
C SER A 10 11.49 -10.14 -2.59
N LYS A 11 11.38 -11.47 -2.77
CA LYS A 11 10.13 -12.23 -2.66
C LYS A 11 10.12 -13.27 -1.53
N GLY A 12 11.30 -13.63 -1.00
CA GLY A 12 11.42 -14.65 0.03
C GLY A 12 11.31 -16.07 -0.52
N ILE A 13 11.07 -17.02 0.38
CA ILE A 13 10.88 -18.44 0.07
C ILE A 13 9.40 -18.77 0.32
N ALA A 14 8.69 -19.22 -0.71
CA ALA A 14 7.30 -19.62 -0.62
C ALA A 14 7.18 -21.15 -0.64
N VAL A 15 6.37 -21.68 0.27
CA VAL A 15 5.96 -23.08 0.33
C VAL A 15 4.44 -23.11 0.31
N ALA A 16 3.85 -24.00 -0.48
CA ALA A 16 2.40 -24.10 -0.65
C ALA A 16 1.94 -25.55 -0.67
N MET A 17 0.74 -25.76 -0.15
CA MET A 17 0.01 -27.03 -0.14
C MET A 17 -1.43 -26.76 -0.60
N ALA A 18 -2.01 -27.68 -1.34
CA ALA A 18 -3.41 -27.66 -1.71
C ALA A 18 -3.94 -29.08 -1.72
N ASP A 19 -5.13 -29.25 -1.22
CA ASP A 19 -5.86 -30.51 -1.24
C ASP A 19 -7.12 -30.39 -2.09
N GLY A 20 -7.38 -31.36 -2.92
CA GLY A 20 -8.56 -31.38 -3.78
C GLY A 20 -9.74 -32.05 -3.09
N ILE A 21 -10.96 -31.58 -3.32
CA ILE A 21 -12.15 -32.20 -2.74
C ILE A 21 -12.28 -33.64 -3.26
N GLY A 22 -12.26 -34.64 -2.36
CA GLY A 22 -12.21 -36.07 -2.66
C GLY A 22 -13.36 -36.59 -3.52
N SER A 23 -14.51 -35.92 -3.55
CA SER A 23 -15.67 -36.24 -4.41
C SER A 23 -15.48 -35.87 -5.89
N SER A 24 -14.53 -35.01 -6.22
CA SER A 24 -14.33 -34.47 -7.58
C SER A 24 -13.29 -35.29 -8.39
N ARG A 25 -13.62 -35.65 -9.62
CA ARG A 25 -12.68 -36.28 -10.56
C ARG A 25 -11.58 -35.33 -11.07
N VAL A 26 -11.74 -34.03 -10.89
CA VAL A 26 -10.82 -32.97 -11.37
C VAL A 26 -10.11 -32.26 -10.22
N SER A 27 -10.30 -32.71 -8.99
CA SER A 27 -9.71 -32.12 -7.79
C SER A 27 -8.18 -32.12 -7.82
N GLN A 28 -7.57 -33.21 -8.29
CA GLN A 28 -6.11 -33.27 -8.46
C GLN A 28 -5.58 -32.23 -9.46
N VAL A 29 -6.34 -31.92 -10.51
CA VAL A 29 -5.98 -30.89 -11.47
C VAL A 29 -6.09 -29.50 -10.81
N ALA A 30 -7.14 -29.30 -9.98
CA ALA A 30 -7.35 -28.05 -9.26
C ALA A 30 -6.22 -27.77 -8.26
N SER A 31 -5.89 -28.75 -7.39
CA SER A 31 -4.83 -28.60 -6.38
C SER A 31 -3.45 -28.39 -7.02
N ALA A 32 -3.12 -29.19 -8.06
CA ALA A 32 -1.86 -29.04 -8.79
C ALA A 32 -1.75 -27.69 -9.50
N ALA A 33 -2.84 -27.20 -10.11
CA ALA A 33 -2.88 -25.88 -10.76
C ALA A 33 -2.75 -24.74 -9.74
N ALA A 34 -3.41 -24.87 -8.58
CA ALA A 34 -3.34 -23.88 -7.51
C ALA A 34 -1.91 -23.72 -6.98
N VAL A 35 -1.22 -24.81 -6.66
CA VAL A 35 0.15 -24.77 -6.12
C VAL A 35 1.13 -24.28 -7.18
N ARG A 36 1.12 -24.83 -8.39
CA ARG A 36 2.05 -24.41 -9.45
C ARG A 36 1.81 -22.98 -9.88
N GLY A 37 0.55 -22.65 -10.17
CA GLY A 37 0.20 -21.28 -10.58
C GLY A 37 0.55 -20.26 -9.50
N PHE A 38 0.33 -20.59 -8.22
CA PHE A 38 0.74 -19.71 -7.14
C PHE A 38 2.25 -19.48 -7.11
N LEU A 39 3.05 -20.54 -7.12
CA LEU A 39 4.51 -20.43 -7.04
C LEU A 39 5.10 -19.72 -8.26
N ASP A 40 4.63 -20.00 -9.47
CA ASP A 40 5.13 -19.37 -10.70
C ASP A 40 4.73 -17.89 -10.75
N ASP A 41 3.45 -17.57 -10.53
CA ASP A 41 2.92 -16.20 -10.67
C ASP A 41 3.31 -15.30 -9.50
N TYR A 42 3.47 -15.84 -8.28
CA TYR A 42 3.90 -15.07 -7.10
C TYR A 42 5.27 -14.43 -7.34
N TYR A 43 6.23 -15.20 -7.84
CA TYR A 43 7.56 -14.69 -8.14
C TYR A 43 7.61 -13.76 -9.36
N ALA A 44 6.60 -13.80 -10.24
CA ALA A 44 6.45 -12.91 -11.37
C ALA A 44 5.79 -11.55 -11.00
N THR A 45 5.24 -11.41 -9.78
CA THR A 45 4.67 -10.13 -9.34
C THR A 45 5.75 -9.08 -9.09
N SER A 46 5.35 -7.80 -9.07
CA SER A 46 6.29 -6.69 -8.80
C SER A 46 7.00 -6.85 -7.46
N ASP A 47 8.31 -6.60 -7.45
CA ASP A 47 9.15 -6.60 -6.24
C ASP A 47 8.84 -5.42 -5.28
N ALA A 48 8.13 -4.41 -5.75
CA ALA A 48 7.62 -3.32 -4.93
C ALA A 48 6.40 -3.71 -4.07
N TRP A 49 5.68 -4.78 -4.47
CA TRP A 49 4.49 -5.21 -3.75
C TRP A 49 4.83 -5.99 -2.49
N SER A 50 4.01 -5.78 -1.45
CA SER A 50 4.01 -6.59 -0.25
C SER A 50 3.71 -8.06 -0.57
N VAL A 51 4.12 -8.96 0.32
CA VAL A 51 3.76 -10.39 0.24
C VAL A 51 2.26 -10.54 0.18
N ARG A 52 1.54 -9.87 1.08
CA ARG A 52 0.07 -9.91 1.13
C ARG A 52 -0.56 -9.57 -0.21
N ARG A 53 -0.16 -8.45 -0.82
CA ARG A 53 -0.73 -8.01 -2.10
C ARG A 53 -0.39 -8.96 -3.25
N SER A 54 0.88 -9.38 -3.33
CA SER A 54 1.34 -10.32 -4.35
C SER A 54 0.54 -11.61 -4.29
N ALA A 55 0.45 -12.21 -3.11
CA ALA A 55 -0.22 -13.48 -2.90
C ALA A 55 -1.75 -13.40 -3.10
N GLN A 56 -2.41 -12.37 -2.55
CA GLN A 56 -3.86 -12.17 -2.76
C GLN A 56 -4.20 -11.97 -4.24
N ARG A 57 -3.37 -11.23 -4.99
CA ARG A 57 -3.60 -11.01 -6.42
C ARG A 57 -3.52 -12.30 -7.22
N VAL A 58 -2.52 -13.12 -6.93
CA VAL A 58 -2.32 -14.42 -7.59
C VAL A 58 -3.44 -15.39 -7.24
N LEU A 59 -3.76 -15.55 -5.95
CA LEU A 59 -4.82 -16.45 -5.50
C LEU A 59 -6.20 -16.03 -6.02
N SER A 60 -6.50 -14.74 -6.09
CA SER A 60 -7.76 -14.26 -6.68
C SER A 60 -7.85 -14.59 -8.18
N ALA A 61 -6.74 -14.50 -8.92
CA ALA A 61 -6.70 -14.88 -10.33
C ALA A 61 -6.86 -16.40 -10.50
N THR A 62 -6.15 -17.19 -9.68
CA THR A 62 -6.27 -18.66 -9.64
C THR A 62 -7.69 -19.10 -9.31
N ASN A 63 -8.31 -18.49 -8.30
CA ASN A 63 -9.71 -18.75 -7.93
C ASN A 63 -10.66 -18.49 -9.11
N SER A 64 -10.50 -17.34 -9.75
CA SER A 64 -11.33 -16.96 -10.91
C SER A 64 -11.19 -17.96 -12.07
N TRP A 65 -9.97 -18.45 -12.30
CA TRP A 65 -9.71 -19.44 -13.33
C TRP A 65 -10.36 -20.80 -12.98
N LEU A 66 -10.15 -21.31 -11.75
CA LEU A 66 -10.75 -22.57 -11.27
C LEU A 66 -12.27 -22.52 -11.34
N HIS A 67 -12.88 -21.43 -10.83
CA HIS A 67 -14.32 -21.24 -10.88
C HIS A 67 -14.85 -21.23 -12.34
N ALA A 68 -14.15 -20.55 -13.24
CA ALA A 68 -14.52 -20.56 -14.66
C ALA A 68 -14.42 -21.95 -15.30
N GLN A 69 -13.45 -22.81 -14.89
CA GLN A 69 -13.37 -24.21 -15.34
C GLN A 69 -14.57 -25.02 -14.83
N THR A 70 -14.94 -24.87 -13.55
CA THR A 70 -16.13 -25.52 -12.97
C THR A 70 -17.40 -25.13 -13.76
N MET A 71 -17.60 -23.84 -14.02
CA MET A 71 -18.76 -23.33 -14.75
C MET A 71 -18.85 -23.80 -16.21
N ARG A 72 -17.72 -24.20 -16.81
CA ARG A 72 -17.64 -24.76 -18.19
C ARG A 72 -17.74 -26.27 -18.23
N SER A 73 -17.67 -26.94 -17.07
CA SER A 73 -17.74 -28.39 -16.93
C SER A 73 -19.16 -28.89 -16.64
N ASP A 74 -19.32 -30.20 -16.61
CA ASP A 74 -20.58 -30.87 -16.19
C ASP A 74 -20.88 -30.61 -14.70
N ALA A 75 -19.86 -30.25 -13.91
CA ALA A 75 -19.95 -29.90 -12.49
C ALA A 75 -20.54 -28.52 -12.19
N ARG A 76 -20.98 -27.75 -13.19
CA ARG A 76 -21.53 -26.40 -13.00
C ARG A 76 -22.72 -26.30 -12.04
N PHE A 77 -23.41 -27.40 -11.78
CA PHE A 77 -24.56 -27.47 -10.87
C PHE A 77 -24.24 -28.17 -9.53
N ASP A 78 -23.03 -28.69 -9.40
CA ASP A 78 -22.54 -29.37 -8.20
C ASP A 78 -21.12 -28.89 -7.91
N LYS A 79 -20.98 -27.95 -6.99
CA LYS A 79 -19.70 -27.34 -6.67
C LYS A 79 -18.67 -28.33 -6.15
N ASP A 80 -19.13 -29.37 -5.44
CA ASP A 80 -18.25 -30.37 -4.84
C ASP A 80 -17.63 -31.32 -5.88
N SER A 81 -18.18 -31.37 -7.09
CA SER A 81 -17.65 -32.12 -8.23
C SER A 81 -16.79 -31.27 -9.17
N GLY A 82 -16.57 -29.98 -8.87
CA GLY A 82 -15.88 -29.01 -9.71
C GLY A 82 -14.35 -28.97 -9.51
N TYR A 83 -13.74 -27.97 -10.13
CA TYR A 83 -12.32 -27.61 -9.92
C TYR A 83 -12.17 -26.82 -8.61
N VAL A 84 -12.23 -27.53 -7.50
CA VAL A 84 -12.23 -26.95 -6.16
C VAL A 84 -11.14 -27.60 -5.31
N CYS A 85 -10.39 -26.79 -4.57
CA CYS A 85 -9.34 -27.26 -3.67
C CYS A 85 -9.15 -26.32 -2.48
N THR A 86 -8.56 -26.83 -1.40
CA THR A 86 -7.99 -26.02 -0.32
C THR A 86 -6.71 -25.35 -0.78
N PHE A 87 -6.20 -24.38 -0.01
CA PHE A 87 -4.90 -23.80 -0.24
C PHE A 87 -4.32 -23.26 1.05
N SER A 88 -3.09 -23.65 1.37
CA SER A 88 -2.32 -23.13 2.50
C SER A 88 -0.90 -22.84 2.08
N ALA A 89 -0.34 -21.69 2.46
CA ALA A 89 1.02 -21.32 2.13
C ALA A 89 1.71 -20.59 3.28
N LEU A 90 3.02 -20.81 3.39
CA LEU A 90 3.94 -20.01 4.20
C LEU A 90 4.95 -19.33 3.26
N ILE A 91 5.19 -18.05 3.50
CA ILE A 91 6.19 -17.27 2.78
C ILE A 91 7.14 -16.67 3.80
N PHE A 92 8.42 -17.03 3.71
CA PHE A 92 9.49 -16.55 4.56
C PHE A 92 10.21 -15.43 3.85
N LYS A 93 9.99 -14.17 4.26
CA LYS A 93 10.60 -13.00 3.63
C LYS A 93 11.24 -12.09 4.67
N GLY A 94 12.52 -11.79 4.49
CA GLY A 94 13.29 -11.04 5.48
C GLY A 94 13.30 -11.78 6.81
N ARG A 95 12.76 -11.17 7.84
CA ARG A 95 12.64 -11.75 9.18
C ARG A 95 11.21 -12.07 9.58
N ASP A 96 10.30 -12.13 8.61
CA ASP A 96 8.88 -12.36 8.85
C ASP A 96 8.40 -13.63 8.14
N VAL A 97 7.42 -14.28 8.76
CA VAL A 97 6.64 -15.37 8.18
C VAL A 97 5.26 -14.83 7.84
N HIS A 98 4.80 -15.09 6.63
CA HIS A 98 3.47 -14.73 6.15
C HIS A 98 2.69 -15.99 5.85
N MET A 99 1.49 -16.11 6.39
CA MET A 99 0.58 -17.23 6.18
C MET A 99 -0.61 -16.81 5.34
N LEU A 100 -0.98 -17.65 4.37
CA LEU A 100 -2.22 -17.56 3.62
C LEU A 100 -2.95 -18.88 3.74
N HIS A 101 -4.28 -18.80 3.93
CA HIS A 101 -5.07 -20.00 4.15
C HIS A 101 -6.48 -19.88 3.57
N VAL A 102 -6.93 -20.94 2.91
CA VAL A 102 -8.31 -21.18 2.45
C VAL A 102 -8.59 -22.67 2.53
N GLY A 103 -9.59 -23.08 3.29
CA GLY A 103 -9.99 -24.48 3.41
C GLY A 103 -9.82 -25.05 4.81
N ASP A 104 -9.44 -26.32 4.89
CA ASP A 104 -9.28 -27.07 6.14
C ASP A 104 -7.95 -27.84 6.22
N ALA A 105 -7.03 -27.64 5.27
CA ALA A 105 -5.64 -28.02 5.46
C ALA A 105 -5.04 -27.19 6.60
N ARG A 106 -4.21 -27.78 7.44
CA ARG A 106 -3.72 -27.10 8.65
C ARG A 106 -2.24 -26.80 8.58
N ILE A 107 -1.87 -25.66 9.16
CA ILE A 107 -0.49 -25.28 9.46
C ILE A 107 -0.33 -25.26 10.97
N TYR A 108 0.70 -25.96 11.45
CA TYR A 108 1.08 -25.99 12.86
C TYR A 108 2.47 -25.42 13.04
N ARG A 109 2.68 -24.76 14.18
CA ARG A 109 4.00 -24.46 14.73
C ARG A 109 4.30 -25.45 15.85
N LEU A 110 5.49 -26.04 15.82
CA LEU A 110 5.90 -27.03 16.80
C LEU A 110 6.45 -26.34 18.05
N HIS A 111 5.95 -26.79 19.19
CA HIS A 111 6.50 -26.50 20.52
C HIS A 111 7.03 -27.80 21.15
N PRO A 112 7.90 -27.77 22.20
CA PRO A 112 8.53 -28.96 22.76
C PRO A 112 7.59 -30.10 23.14
N HIS A 113 6.32 -29.82 23.43
CA HIS A 113 5.30 -30.81 23.84
C HIS A 113 3.93 -30.59 23.21
N ALA A 114 3.81 -29.72 22.20
CA ALA A 114 2.52 -29.38 21.61
C ALA A 114 2.64 -28.99 20.13
N LEU A 115 1.53 -29.11 19.41
CA LEU A 115 1.34 -28.51 18.10
C LEU A 115 0.38 -27.32 18.26
N GLU A 116 0.88 -26.13 17.98
CA GLU A 116 0.05 -24.93 17.90
C GLU A 116 -0.55 -24.82 16.51
N GLN A 117 -1.86 -24.97 16.36
CA GLN A 117 -2.54 -24.77 15.09
C GLN A 117 -2.62 -23.27 14.79
N LEU A 118 -2.07 -22.87 13.65
CA LEU A 118 -2.03 -21.46 13.20
C LEU A 118 -3.19 -21.09 12.27
N THR A 119 -3.79 -22.09 11.61
CA THR A 119 -4.94 -21.93 10.69
C THR A 119 -6.24 -22.19 11.41
N GLU A 120 -7.34 -21.61 10.90
CA GLU A 120 -8.71 -21.92 11.33
C GLU A 120 -9.41 -22.69 10.20
N ASP A 121 -10.00 -23.86 10.52
CA ASP A 121 -10.66 -24.69 9.53
C ASP A 121 -11.91 -23.99 8.99
N HIS A 122 -12.02 -23.85 7.68
CA HIS A 122 -13.21 -23.30 7.04
C HIS A 122 -14.27 -24.40 6.80
N ARG A 123 -14.75 -25.00 7.88
CA ARG A 123 -15.81 -26.03 7.83
C ARG A 123 -17.11 -25.50 8.41
N VAL A 124 -18.23 -25.81 7.75
CA VAL A 124 -19.58 -25.54 8.24
C VAL A 124 -20.18 -26.86 8.74
N HIS A 125 -20.46 -26.95 10.04
CA HIS A 125 -21.08 -28.10 10.65
C HIS A 125 -22.62 -27.98 10.55
N LEU A 126 -23.27 -28.83 9.78
CA LEU A 126 -24.74 -28.92 9.69
C LEU A 126 -25.31 -29.83 10.78
N SER A 127 -24.54 -30.84 11.21
CA SER A 127 -24.89 -31.75 12.31
C SER A 127 -23.63 -32.25 13.00
N SER A 128 -23.76 -33.10 14.02
CA SER A 128 -22.61 -33.72 14.68
C SER A 128 -21.86 -34.74 13.77
N VAL A 129 -22.39 -35.07 12.59
CA VAL A 129 -21.85 -36.09 11.68
C VAL A 129 -21.54 -35.51 10.29
N GLU A 130 -22.22 -34.43 9.90
CA GLU A 130 -22.07 -33.83 8.56
C GLU A 130 -21.39 -32.45 8.67
N SER A 131 -20.21 -32.31 8.04
CA SER A 131 -19.50 -31.05 7.86
C SER A 131 -19.15 -30.86 6.39
N TYR A 132 -19.27 -29.62 5.92
CA TYR A 132 -18.94 -29.25 4.54
C TYR A 132 -17.86 -28.17 4.56
N LEU A 133 -17.04 -28.15 3.52
CA LEU A 133 -16.04 -27.11 3.34
C LEU A 133 -16.73 -25.77 3.04
N GLY A 134 -16.59 -24.82 3.95
CA GLY A 134 -17.24 -23.50 3.87
C GLY A 134 -16.57 -22.53 2.92
N ARG A 135 -15.24 -22.66 2.74
CA ARG A 135 -14.44 -21.83 1.81
C ARG A 135 -13.39 -22.71 1.12
N ALA A 136 -13.29 -22.57 -0.21
CA ALA A 136 -12.28 -23.25 -1.04
C ALA A 136 -12.01 -22.44 -2.31
N LEU A 137 -10.82 -22.59 -2.89
CA LEU A 137 -10.51 -22.02 -4.20
C LEU A 137 -11.38 -22.69 -5.27
N GLY A 138 -11.96 -21.90 -6.16
CA GLY A 138 -12.79 -22.35 -7.27
C GLY A 138 -14.26 -22.61 -6.92
N ALA A 139 -14.64 -22.61 -5.64
CA ALA A 139 -16.01 -22.84 -5.20
C ALA A 139 -16.96 -21.70 -5.58
N ASP A 140 -16.50 -20.46 -5.44
CA ASP A 140 -17.24 -19.25 -5.75
C ASP A 140 -16.42 -18.27 -6.59
N SER A 141 -17.08 -17.29 -7.21
CA SER A 141 -16.40 -16.27 -8.04
C SER A 141 -15.40 -15.43 -7.26
N ASN A 142 -15.66 -15.25 -5.97
CA ASN A 142 -14.79 -14.53 -5.03
C ASN A 142 -14.37 -15.47 -3.91
N VAL A 143 -13.15 -15.30 -3.42
CA VAL A 143 -12.63 -16.08 -2.29
C VAL A 143 -12.10 -15.14 -1.23
N ASP A 144 -12.44 -15.42 0.03
CA ASP A 144 -11.89 -14.76 1.20
C ASP A 144 -10.68 -15.56 1.69
N ILE A 145 -9.52 -14.93 1.72
CA ILE A 145 -8.23 -15.54 2.02
C ILE A 145 -7.79 -15.04 3.40
N ASP A 146 -7.63 -15.96 4.34
CA ASP A 146 -7.06 -15.61 5.63
C ASP A 146 -5.58 -15.29 5.48
N TYR A 147 -5.16 -14.21 6.12
CA TYR A 147 -3.78 -13.75 6.11
C TYR A 147 -3.35 -13.35 7.52
N SER A 148 -2.22 -13.85 7.94
CA SER A 148 -1.52 -13.42 9.16
C SER A 148 -0.01 -13.38 8.91
N ASP A 149 0.68 -12.58 9.73
CA ASP A 149 2.13 -12.45 9.68
C ASP A 149 2.70 -12.25 11.08
N TRP A 150 3.92 -12.77 11.29
CA TRP A 150 4.66 -12.68 12.56
C TRP A 150 6.16 -12.71 12.32
N ALA A 151 6.93 -12.29 13.33
CA ALA A 151 8.38 -12.36 13.28
C ALA A 151 8.86 -13.82 13.36
N ALA A 152 9.81 -14.18 12.52
CA ALA A 152 10.44 -15.49 12.46
C ALA A 152 11.54 -15.63 13.51
N GLU A 153 11.68 -16.80 14.11
CA GLU A 153 12.78 -17.15 15.01
C GLU A 153 13.59 -18.34 14.46
N VAL A 154 14.91 -18.32 14.68
CA VAL A 154 15.77 -19.44 14.29
C VAL A 154 15.44 -20.66 15.14
N GLY A 155 15.29 -21.81 14.49
CA GLY A 155 14.93 -23.07 15.12
C GLY A 155 13.43 -23.37 15.13
N GLU A 156 12.56 -22.43 14.75
CA GLU A 156 11.13 -22.71 14.58
C GLU A 156 10.91 -23.81 13.52
N ILE A 157 9.99 -24.72 13.84
CA ILE A 157 9.58 -25.81 12.94
C ILE A 157 8.09 -25.65 12.64
N TYR A 158 7.74 -25.75 11.38
CA TYR A 158 6.36 -25.72 10.87
C TYR A 158 5.99 -27.05 10.20
N LEU A 159 4.76 -27.47 10.45
CA LEU A 159 4.14 -28.64 9.83
C LEU A 159 2.91 -28.17 9.03
N LEU A 160 2.88 -28.46 7.73
CA LEU A 160 1.68 -28.32 6.91
C LEU A 160 1.12 -29.75 6.68
N ALA A 161 -0.17 -29.92 6.86
CA ALA A 161 -0.82 -31.24 6.71
C ALA A 161 -2.23 -31.12 6.14
N THR A 162 -2.59 -32.03 5.24
CA THR A 162 -3.98 -32.25 4.79
C THR A 162 -4.76 -33.04 5.84
N ASP A 163 -6.08 -33.06 5.74
CA ASP A 163 -6.96 -33.76 6.70
C ASP A 163 -6.71 -35.26 6.74
N GLY A 164 -6.40 -35.91 5.61
CA GLY A 164 -5.96 -37.30 5.55
C GLY A 164 -4.68 -37.56 6.36
N ALA A 165 -3.87 -36.55 6.64
CA ALA A 165 -2.71 -36.67 7.51
C ALA A 165 -3.02 -36.26 8.97
N TYR A 166 -3.46 -35.05 9.23
CA TYR A 166 -3.57 -34.52 10.60
C TYR A 166 -4.66 -35.18 11.44
N ALA A 167 -5.70 -35.78 10.82
CA ALA A 167 -6.73 -36.49 11.55
C ALA A 167 -6.20 -37.76 12.26
N HIS A 168 -5.06 -38.27 11.81
CA HIS A 168 -4.41 -39.50 12.31
C HIS A 168 -3.07 -39.23 13.02
N LEU A 169 -2.61 -37.99 13.10
CA LEU A 169 -1.34 -37.59 13.73
C LEU A 169 -1.59 -36.77 15.01
N ASP A 170 -0.83 -37.11 16.05
CA ASP A 170 -0.77 -36.35 17.30
C ASP A 170 0.61 -35.72 17.50
N ALA A 171 0.75 -34.88 18.50
CA ALA A 171 2.02 -34.21 18.79
C ALA A 171 3.15 -35.19 19.10
N GLU A 172 2.85 -36.32 19.76
CA GLU A 172 3.83 -37.34 20.12
C GLU A 172 4.40 -38.02 18.86
N ALA A 173 3.54 -38.40 17.91
CA ALA A 173 3.97 -38.96 16.64
C ALA A 173 4.89 -38.03 15.83
N VAL A 174 4.58 -36.74 15.82
CA VAL A 174 5.41 -35.73 15.13
C VAL A 174 6.77 -35.58 15.79
N HIS A 175 6.81 -35.48 17.10
CA HIS A 175 8.06 -35.38 17.86
C HIS A 175 8.92 -36.64 17.74
N ASP A 176 8.31 -37.82 17.79
CA ASP A 176 8.98 -39.10 17.62
C ASP A 176 9.61 -39.24 16.21
N ALA A 177 8.88 -38.84 15.16
CA ALA A 177 9.41 -38.85 13.81
C ALA A 177 10.64 -37.95 13.66
N LEU A 178 10.56 -36.73 14.18
CA LEU A 178 11.69 -35.78 14.18
C LEU A 178 12.88 -36.29 15.03
N ALA A 179 12.62 -36.87 16.19
CA ALA A 179 13.67 -37.43 17.04
C ALA A 179 14.41 -38.59 16.38
N ARG A 180 13.70 -39.41 15.58
CA ARG A 180 14.30 -40.55 14.86
C ARG A 180 15.11 -40.10 13.64
N CYS A 181 14.64 -39.10 12.92
CA CYS A 181 15.25 -38.67 11.65
C CYS A 181 16.29 -37.55 11.82
N GLY A 182 16.29 -36.86 12.98
CA GLY A 182 17.19 -35.72 13.22
C GLY A 182 17.01 -34.62 12.20
N ASP A 183 18.03 -34.35 11.39
CA ASP A 183 18.00 -33.29 10.37
C ASP A 183 17.39 -33.74 9.02
N ASP A 184 17.01 -35.02 8.88
CA ASP A 184 16.35 -35.52 7.67
C ASP A 184 14.84 -35.30 7.72
N PHE A 185 14.43 -34.07 7.38
CA PHE A 185 13.03 -33.65 7.37
C PHE A 185 12.20 -34.34 6.27
N ASP A 186 12.84 -34.74 5.16
CA ASP A 186 12.18 -35.50 4.09
C ASP A 186 11.77 -36.89 4.57
N GLU A 187 12.65 -37.56 5.32
CA GLU A 187 12.32 -38.87 5.88
C GLU A 187 11.29 -38.75 7.01
N ALA A 188 11.40 -37.72 7.86
CA ALA A 188 10.41 -37.45 8.90
C ALA A 188 9.00 -37.22 8.29
N ALA A 189 8.90 -36.44 7.23
CA ALA A 189 7.62 -36.19 6.53
C ALA A 189 7.06 -37.48 5.93
N ARG A 190 7.90 -38.34 5.32
CA ARG A 190 7.49 -39.65 4.79
C ARG A 190 7.00 -40.61 5.89
N LEU A 191 7.70 -40.66 7.04
CA LEU A 191 7.28 -41.45 8.19
C LEU A 191 5.90 -40.99 8.69
N LEU A 192 5.66 -39.69 8.80
CA LEU A 192 4.38 -39.14 9.22
C LEU A 192 3.25 -39.48 8.25
N ALA A 193 3.46 -39.31 6.95
CA ALA A 193 2.46 -39.68 5.94
C ALA A 193 2.17 -41.18 5.94
N THR A 194 3.19 -42.02 6.17
CA THR A 194 3.03 -43.48 6.30
C THR A 194 2.27 -43.82 7.58
N ALA A 195 2.62 -43.20 8.72
CA ALA A 195 1.95 -43.44 10.00
C ALA A 195 0.45 -43.07 9.96
N ALA A 196 0.09 -41.98 9.27
CA ALA A 196 -1.31 -41.61 9.06
C ALA A 196 -2.08 -42.73 8.30
N ARG A 197 -1.47 -43.26 7.25
CA ARG A 197 -2.04 -44.37 6.48
C ARG A 197 -2.15 -45.64 7.30
N ASP A 198 -1.11 -46.00 8.06
CA ASP A 198 -1.10 -47.19 8.93
C ASP A 198 -2.13 -47.10 10.07
N LYS A 199 -2.45 -45.88 10.52
CA LYS A 199 -3.53 -45.62 11.48
C LYS A 199 -4.93 -45.62 10.87
N GLY A 200 -5.06 -45.90 9.57
CA GLY A 200 -6.35 -46.12 8.90
C GLY A 200 -6.86 -44.89 8.13
N SER A 201 -5.99 -43.96 7.75
CA SER A 201 -6.38 -42.92 6.79
C SER A 201 -6.69 -43.55 5.43
N ASP A 202 -7.89 -43.31 4.92
CA ASP A 202 -8.38 -43.68 3.59
C ASP A 202 -8.37 -42.50 2.60
N ASP A 203 -7.88 -41.34 3.03
CA ASP A 203 -7.73 -40.14 2.23
C ASP A 203 -6.26 -39.83 1.87
N ASP A 204 -6.04 -38.92 0.93
CA ASP A 204 -4.72 -38.50 0.48
C ASP A 204 -3.99 -37.72 1.61
N ALA A 205 -2.92 -38.34 2.15
CA ALA A 205 -2.15 -37.77 3.23
C ALA A 205 -0.91 -37.01 2.69
N THR A 206 -0.93 -35.71 2.76
CA THR A 206 0.22 -34.82 2.42
C THR A 206 0.77 -34.15 3.66
N VAL A 207 2.09 -34.23 3.82
CA VAL A 207 2.84 -33.63 4.94
C VAL A 207 4.04 -32.87 4.41
N GLN A 208 4.24 -31.62 4.88
CA GLN A 208 5.46 -30.85 4.68
C GLN A 208 5.99 -30.39 6.03
N LEU A 209 7.30 -30.55 6.23
CA LEU A 209 8.03 -30.08 7.42
C LEU A 209 9.06 -29.03 7.00
N LEU A 210 9.14 -27.95 7.75
CA LEU A 210 10.02 -26.81 7.48
C LEU A 210 10.70 -26.39 8.76
N ARG A 211 12.01 -26.11 8.72
CA ARG A 211 12.76 -25.51 9.84
C ARG A 211 13.45 -24.25 9.39
N ILE A 212 13.41 -23.24 10.22
CA ILE A 212 14.19 -22.01 10.03
C ILE A 212 15.60 -22.23 10.58
N ASP A 213 16.57 -22.47 9.71
CA ASP A 213 17.97 -22.68 10.12
C ASP A 213 18.70 -21.36 10.31
N GLU A 214 18.46 -20.38 9.42
CA GLU A 214 19.09 -19.07 9.44
C GLU A 214 18.10 -17.98 9.03
N LEU A 215 18.24 -16.81 9.64
CA LEU A 215 17.54 -15.60 9.22
C LEU A 215 18.54 -14.63 8.59
N PRO A 216 18.14 -13.87 7.55
CA PRO A 216 19.02 -12.86 6.98
C PRO A 216 19.37 -11.81 8.03
N ALA A 217 20.56 -11.24 7.91
CA ALA A 217 20.95 -10.07 8.71
C ALA A 217 19.88 -8.97 8.54
N ALA A 218 19.68 -8.17 9.60
CA ALA A 218 18.62 -7.13 9.62
C ALA A 218 18.81 -6.02 8.57
N ASP A 219 19.88 -6.07 7.81
CA ASP A 219 20.26 -5.05 6.85
C ASP A 219 19.69 -5.33 5.46
N ALA A 220 19.17 -4.29 4.81
CA ALA A 220 18.64 -4.27 3.44
C ALA A 220 19.76 -4.63 2.41
N ALA A 221 20.11 -5.90 2.32
CA ALA A 221 21.37 -6.38 1.75
C ALA A 221 21.56 -6.05 0.26
N GLN A 222 20.51 -5.84 -0.52
CA GLN A 222 20.66 -5.63 -1.97
C GLN A 222 20.94 -4.17 -2.36
N LEU A 223 20.27 -3.21 -1.73
CA LEU A 223 20.56 -1.78 -1.92
C LEU A 223 21.92 -1.44 -1.32
N GLN A 224 22.28 -2.07 -0.18
CA GLN A 224 23.57 -1.90 0.47
C GLN A 224 24.74 -2.47 -0.35
N SER A 225 24.59 -3.62 -1.00
CA SER A 225 25.67 -4.19 -1.82
C SER A 225 25.98 -3.30 -3.05
N GLN A 226 24.96 -2.71 -3.65
CA GLN A 226 25.16 -1.75 -4.76
C GLN A 226 25.84 -0.46 -4.27
N ARG A 227 25.51 0.01 -3.06
CA ARG A 227 26.12 1.20 -2.45
C ARG A 227 27.57 0.98 -2.07
N GLN A 228 27.91 -0.15 -1.45
CA GLN A 228 29.24 -0.44 -0.92
C GLN A 228 30.32 -0.52 -2.02
N ALA A 229 29.92 -0.76 -3.27
CA ALA A 229 30.80 -0.83 -4.42
C ALA A 229 31.14 0.54 -5.04
N LEU A 230 30.41 1.64 -4.66
CA LEU A 230 30.52 2.94 -5.31
C LEU A 230 31.15 4.00 -4.40
N ALA A 231 32.10 4.78 -4.94
CA ALA A 231 32.73 5.87 -4.22
C ALA A 231 31.84 7.12 -4.18
N ILE A 232 31.94 7.93 -3.11
CA ILE A 232 31.33 9.26 -3.08
C ILE A 232 32.31 10.26 -3.70
N SER A 233 31.84 10.99 -4.72
CA SER A 233 32.65 11.96 -5.43
C SER A 233 32.97 13.20 -4.57
N GLN A 234 34.15 13.78 -4.79
CA GLN A 234 34.45 15.13 -4.32
C GLN A 234 33.55 16.15 -5.05
N PRO A 235 33.35 17.36 -4.50
CA PRO A 235 32.62 18.42 -5.20
C PRO A 235 33.18 18.67 -6.59
N LEU A 236 32.30 18.70 -7.59
CA LEU A 236 32.68 18.80 -8.99
C LEU A 236 32.65 20.27 -9.44
N ALA A 237 33.67 20.67 -10.19
CA ALA A 237 33.73 22.00 -10.78
C ALA A 237 32.75 22.13 -11.98
N PRO A 238 32.24 23.32 -12.30
CA PRO A 238 31.49 23.57 -13.51
C PRO A 238 32.28 23.14 -14.76
N ARG A 239 31.61 22.54 -15.75
CA ARG A 239 32.19 21.98 -16.98
C ARG A 239 33.11 20.76 -16.78
N ALA A 240 33.19 20.20 -15.57
CA ALA A 240 33.89 18.96 -15.35
C ALA A 240 33.18 17.80 -16.08
N ARG A 241 33.97 16.80 -16.51
CA ARG A 241 33.45 15.51 -16.98
C ARG A 241 33.37 14.54 -15.80
N PHE A 242 32.25 13.86 -15.70
CA PHE A 242 31.99 12.93 -14.61
C PHE A 242 31.14 11.76 -15.13
N GLU A 243 31.63 10.53 -15.03
CA GLU A 243 30.90 9.31 -15.38
C GLU A 243 30.24 9.34 -16.79
N GLY A 244 30.91 9.99 -17.78
CA GLY A 244 30.39 10.15 -19.14
C GLY A 244 29.31 11.24 -19.28
N PHE A 245 29.26 12.16 -18.34
CA PHE A 245 28.46 13.38 -18.39
C PHE A 245 29.35 14.62 -18.36
N THR A 246 28.97 15.65 -19.11
CA THR A 246 29.55 16.98 -19.02
C THR A 246 28.66 17.89 -18.20
N LEU A 247 29.15 18.38 -17.06
CA LEU A 247 28.39 19.29 -16.18
C LEU A 247 28.18 20.66 -16.85
N VAL A 248 26.96 21.17 -16.85
CA VAL A 248 26.60 22.47 -17.43
C VAL A 248 26.63 23.54 -16.36
N ARG A 249 25.85 23.35 -15.31
CA ARG A 249 25.74 24.26 -14.16
C ARG A 249 25.19 23.55 -12.93
N GLU A 250 25.47 24.09 -11.79
CA GLU A 250 24.88 23.68 -10.53
C GLU A 250 23.44 24.24 -10.43
N LEU A 251 22.49 23.39 -10.06
CA LEU A 251 21.07 23.75 -9.87
C LEU A 251 20.77 24.01 -8.41
N GLN A 252 21.31 23.15 -7.53
CA GLN A 252 21.09 23.25 -6.08
C GLN A 252 22.28 22.67 -5.32
N VAL A 253 22.63 23.33 -4.20
CA VAL A 253 23.60 22.86 -3.21
C VAL A 253 22.93 22.79 -1.86
N SER A 254 23.10 21.70 -1.18
CA SER A 254 22.67 21.51 0.20
C SER A 254 23.79 20.85 1.01
N ALA A 255 23.67 20.82 2.32
CA ALA A 255 24.61 20.08 3.18
C ALA A 255 24.60 18.56 2.89
N ARG A 256 23.57 18.05 2.24
CA ARG A 256 23.39 16.61 1.98
C ARG A 256 23.70 16.19 0.54
N SER A 257 23.43 17.05 -0.44
CA SER A 257 23.57 16.70 -1.86
C SER A 257 23.86 17.91 -2.73
N HIS A 258 24.52 17.64 -3.86
CA HIS A 258 24.75 18.58 -4.96
C HIS A 258 23.93 18.13 -6.16
N VAL A 259 23.18 19.04 -6.77
CA VAL A 259 22.33 18.77 -7.94
C VAL A 259 22.85 19.59 -9.12
N HIS A 260 23.22 18.92 -10.21
CA HIS A 260 23.78 19.54 -11.40
C HIS A 260 22.91 19.26 -12.64
N LEU A 261 22.77 20.27 -13.48
CA LEU A 261 22.39 20.06 -14.88
C LEU A 261 23.61 19.55 -15.61
N ALA A 262 23.48 18.46 -16.33
CA ALA A 262 24.53 17.85 -17.13
C ALA A 262 24.01 17.45 -18.51
N VAL A 263 24.92 17.20 -19.43
CA VAL A 263 24.65 16.62 -20.74
C VAL A 263 25.33 15.26 -20.77
N ASP A 264 24.60 14.23 -21.17
CA ASP A 264 25.13 12.92 -21.44
C ASP A 264 26.00 12.98 -22.69
N ASP A 265 27.27 12.62 -22.58
CA ASP A 265 28.27 12.73 -23.68
C ASP A 265 27.96 11.78 -24.85
N ALA A 266 27.21 10.69 -24.63
CA ALA A 266 26.87 9.72 -25.64
C ALA A 266 25.59 10.07 -26.42
N THR A 267 24.57 10.58 -25.72
CA THR A 267 23.23 10.84 -26.31
C THR A 267 22.98 12.32 -26.59
N GLY A 268 23.76 13.23 -25.98
CA GLY A 268 23.54 14.68 -26.04
C GLY A 268 22.31 15.15 -25.24
N GLN A 269 21.65 14.26 -24.49
CA GLN A 269 20.46 14.61 -23.69
C GLN A 269 20.84 15.36 -22.42
N GLN A 270 20.01 16.33 -22.05
CA GLN A 270 20.11 17.00 -20.76
C GLN A 270 19.53 16.11 -19.66
N VAL A 271 20.29 15.97 -18.58
CA VAL A 271 19.91 15.19 -17.39
C VAL A 271 20.20 16.00 -16.13
N VAL A 272 19.54 15.64 -15.06
CA VAL A 272 19.87 16.10 -13.71
C VAL A 272 20.69 15.01 -13.03
N LEU A 273 21.90 15.40 -12.58
CA LEU A 273 22.75 14.55 -11.74
C LEU A 273 22.65 15.03 -10.31
N LYS A 274 22.19 14.14 -9.42
CA LYS A 274 22.20 14.34 -7.97
C LYS A 274 23.35 13.52 -7.40
N LEU A 275 24.24 14.15 -6.62
CA LEU A 275 25.37 13.51 -5.97
C LEU A 275 25.25 13.69 -4.46
N PRO A 276 25.55 12.66 -3.63
CA PRO A 276 25.59 12.84 -2.19
C PRO A 276 26.79 13.73 -1.82
N SER A 277 26.61 14.57 -0.78
CA SER A 277 27.72 15.31 -0.20
C SER A 277 28.73 14.38 0.45
N VAL A 278 30.01 14.74 0.41
CA VAL A 278 31.10 14.01 1.10
C VAL A 278 30.82 13.89 2.62
N ASP A 279 30.16 14.89 3.19
CA ASP A 279 29.79 14.92 4.61
C ASP A 279 28.79 13.81 5.00
N MET A 280 28.07 13.27 4.00
CA MET A 280 27.07 12.19 4.19
C MET A 280 27.69 10.77 4.07
N ARG A 281 29.01 10.64 3.93
CA ARG A 281 29.68 9.34 3.71
C ARG A 281 29.38 8.30 4.78
N GLU A 282 29.23 8.73 6.02
CA GLU A 282 29.00 7.86 7.18
C GLU A 282 27.49 7.72 7.54
N ASP A 283 26.62 8.53 6.91
CA ASP A 283 25.17 8.46 7.11
C ASP A 283 24.58 7.38 6.19
N THR A 284 24.57 6.14 6.69
CA THR A 284 24.08 4.98 5.96
C THR A 284 22.62 5.12 5.60
N ASP A 285 21.78 5.64 6.49
CA ASP A 285 20.35 5.79 6.29
C ASP A 285 20.03 6.81 5.20
N TYR A 286 20.84 7.88 5.13
CA TYR A 286 20.73 8.86 4.05
C TYR A 286 21.13 8.23 2.70
N LEU A 287 22.23 7.50 2.65
CA LEU A 287 22.71 6.88 1.41
C LEU A 287 21.75 5.80 0.90
N ASP A 288 21.10 5.05 1.78
CA ASP A 288 20.09 4.07 1.39
C ASP A 288 18.86 4.75 0.78
N ARG A 289 18.39 5.85 1.36
CA ARG A 289 17.33 6.69 0.78
C ARG A 289 17.75 7.33 -0.55
N PHE A 290 19.01 7.69 -0.68
CA PHE A 290 19.54 8.26 -1.90
C PHE A 290 19.48 7.26 -3.08
N VAL A 291 19.83 6.00 -2.85
CA VAL A 291 19.73 4.92 -3.86
C VAL A 291 18.25 4.58 -4.14
N LEU A 292 17.40 4.62 -3.11
CA LEU A 292 15.97 4.37 -3.23
C LEU A 292 15.28 5.34 -4.21
N GLU A 293 15.74 6.58 -4.28
CA GLU A 293 15.19 7.59 -5.20
C GLU A 293 15.25 7.12 -6.67
N GLU A 294 16.40 6.63 -7.13
CA GLU A 294 16.57 6.09 -8.48
C GLU A 294 15.76 4.80 -8.66
N TRP A 295 15.78 3.93 -7.65
CA TRP A 295 15.06 2.66 -7.67
C TRP A 295 13.55 2.87 -7.88
N VAL A 296 12.94 3.82 -7.17
CA VAL A 296 11.53 4.20 -7.32
C VAL A 296 11.28 4.84 -8.68
N ALA A 297 12.12 5.81 -9.08
CA ALA A 297 11.98 6.53 -10.35
C ALA A 297 12.03 5.60 -11.58
N ARG A 298 12.80 4.50 -11.53
CA ARG A 298 12.88 3.49 -12.61
C ARG A 298 11.60 2.63 -12.71
N ARG A 299 10.84 2.50 -11.64
CA ARG A 299 9.68 1.58 -11.55
C ARG A 299 8.33 2.27 -11.72
N VAL A 300 8.28 3.58 -11.64
CA VAL A 300 7.03 4.35 -11.77
C VAL A 300 6.94 4.95 -13.16
N ASP A 301 6.08 4.42 -14.00
CA ASP A 301 5.78 4.99 -15.31
C ASP A 301 4.53 5.87 -15.24
N SER A 302 4.78 7.17 -15.08
CA SER A 302 3.75 8.20 -15.05
C SER A 302 4.31 9.52 -15.60
N PRO A 303 3.56 10.28 -16.40
CA PRO A 303 3.97 11.62 -16.83
C PRO A 303 4.09 12.60 -15.66
N HIS A 304 3.48 12.28 -14.51
CA HIS A 304 3.42 13.12 -13.31
C HIS A 304 4.41 12.72 -12.20
N VAL A 305 5.33 11.82 -12.49
CA VAL A 305 6.43 11.42 -11.59
C VAL A 305 7.73 11.52 -12.36
N LEU A 306 8.77 12.05 -11.71
CA LEU A 306 10.10 12.19 -12.30
C LEU A 306 10.65 10.82 -12.69
N LYS A 307 11.17 10.69 -13.91
CA LYS A 307 11.74 9.45 -14.42
C LYS A 307 13.26 9.43 -14.21
N ALA A 308 13.78 8.27 -13.84
CA ALA A 308 15.20 8.02 -13.91
C ALA A 308 15.66 8.09 -15.38
N SER A 309 16.89 8.55 -15.60
CA SER A 309 17.49 8.49 -16.92
C SER A 309 17.61 7.04 -17.39
N ALA A 310 17.30 6.80 -18.67
CA ALA A 310 17.40 5.47 -19.28
C ALA A 310 18.84 4.98 -19.46
N ILE A 311 19.84 5.81 -19.11
CA ILE A 311 21.24 5.52 -19.27
C ILE A 311 21.65 4.43 -18.26
N ASP A 312 22.04 3.27 -18.78
CA ASP A 312 22.59 2.15 -18.03
C ASP A 312 24.05 1.93 -18.45
N ARG A 313 24.97 2.29 -17.54
CA ARG A 313 26.41 2.11 -17.75
C ARG A 313 27.09 1.73 -16.42
N PRO A 314 28.26 1.06 -16.45
CA PRO A 314 29.07 0.85 -15.26
C PRO A 314 29.40 2.18 -14.57
N ARG A 315 29.41 2.18 -13.23
CA ARG A 315 29.62 3.36 -12.40
C ARG A 315 30.74 3.10 -11.40
N ASP A 316 31.61 4.07 -11.22
CA ASP A 316 32.62 4.06 -10.15
C ASP A 316 32.19 4.90 -8.95
N HIS A 317 31.24 5.82 -9.15
CA HIS A 317 30.74 6.73 -8.12
C HIS A 317 29.24 6.63 -7.92
N LEU A 318 28.80 6.97 -6.69
CA LEU A 318 27.40 7.05 -6.34
C LEU A 318 26.79 8.37 -6.84
N TYR A 319 25.83 8.27 -7.73
CA TYR A 319 25.00 9.36 -8.23
C TYR A 319 23.64 8.84 -8.68
N VAL A 320 22.68 9.75 -8.78
CA VAL A 320 21.37 9.48 -9.39
C VAL A 320 21.20 10.36 -10.61
N ALA A 321 20.88 9.75 -11.75
CA ALA A 321 20.63 10.46 -13.00
C ALA A 321 19.13 10.44 -13.33
N MET A 322 18.55 11.62 -13.50
CA MET A 322 17.13 11.80 -13.77
C MET A 322 16.89 12.69 -14.99
N GLU A 323 15.68 12.64 -15.55
CA GLU A 323 15.25 13.56 -16.60
C GLU A 323 15.35 15.01 -16.12
N TYR A 324 15.75 15.91 -17.02
CA TYR A 324 15.70 17.34 -16.75
C TYR A 324 14.32 17.91 -17.06
N VAL A 325 13.63 18.44 -16.05
CA VAL A 325 12.35 19.12 -16.19
C VAL A 325 12.59 20.61 -16.34
N GLU A 326 12.39 21.15 -17.55
CA GLU A 326 12.51 22.57 -17.79
C GLU A 326 11.24 23.30 -17.36
N GLY A 327 11.28 24.01 -16.24
CA GLY A 327 10.13 24.67 -15.65
C GLY A 327 10.45 25.35 -14.32
N GLN A 328 9.43 25.51 -13.49
CA GLN A 328 9.56 26.09 -12.14
C GLN A 328 8.96 25.16 -11.10
N THR A 329 9.37 25.31 -9.85
CA THR A 329 8.73 24.59 -8.74
C THR A 329 7.33 25.13 -8.49
N LEU A 330 6.47 24.28 -7.91
CA LEU A 330 5.14 24.71 -7.47
C LEU A 330 5.25 25.80 -6.38
N ALA A 331 6.31 25.76 -5.55
CA ALA A 331 6.58 26.82 -4.57
C ALA A 331 6.78 28.18 -5.26
N GLN A 332 7.58 28.25 -6.34
CA GLN A 332 7.76 29.47 -7.12
C GLN A 332 6.46 29.88 -7.81
N TRP A 333 5.75 28.94 -8.39
CA TRP A 333 4.45 29.20 -9.02
C TRP A 333 3.44 29.84 -8.04
N MET A 334 3.40 29.38 -6.79
CA MET A 334 2.55 29.96 -5.74
C MET A 334 2.94 31.39 -5.39
N VAL A 335 4.23 31.73 -5.42
CA VAL A 335 4.71 33.11 -5.23
C VAL A 335 4.24 34.00 -6.40
N ASP A 336 4.34 33.50 -7.63
CA ASP A 336 3.95 34.24 -8.84
C ASP A 336 2.42 34.37 -8.96
N HIS A 337 1.66 33.46 -8.33
CA HIS A 337 0.20 33.42 -8.36
C HIS A 337 -0.41 33.43 -6.95
N PRO A 338 -0.35 34.57 -6.23
CA PRO A 338 -0.76 34.63 -4.81
C PRO A 338 -2.28 34.45 -4.58
N LYS A 339 -3.10 34.57 -5.61
CA LYS A 339 -4.55 34.34 -5.58
C LYS A 339 -5.01 33.62 -6.84
N PRO A 340 -4.66 32.36 -7.01
CA PRO A 340 -5.01 31.62 -8.21
C PRO A 340 -6.53 31.37 -8.30
N SER A 341 -7.02 31.13 -9.52
CA SER A 341 -8.40 30.70 -9.72
C SER A 341 -8.60 29.28 -9.15
N LEU A 342 -9.83 28.95 -8.77
CA LEU A 342 -10.16 27.60 -8.33
C LEU A 342 -9.86 26.56 -9.40
N ASP A 343 -10.09 26.87 -10.67
CA ASP A 343 -9.85 25.97 -11.80
C ASP A 343 -8.36 25.72 -12.03
N SER A 344 -7.50 26.74 -11.85
CA SER A 344 -6.06 26.55 -11.91
C SER A 344 -5.58 25.60 -10.80
N VAL A 345 -6.08 25.80 -9.57
CA VAL A 345 -5.75 24.90 -8.44
C VAL A 345 -6.22 23.48 -8.70
N ARG A 346 -7.45 23.28 -9.17
CA ARG A 346 -7.99 21.97 -9.53
C ARG A 346 -7.12 21.24 -10.57
N GLY A 347 -6.73 21.94 -11.63
CA GLY A 347 -5.92 21.35 -12.69
C GLY A 347 -4.54 20.87 -12.20
N LEU A 348 -3.90 21.62 -11.29
CA LEU A 348 -2.63 21.21 -10.69
C LEU A 348 -2.79 20.06 -9.68
N ILE A 349 -3.80 20.13 -8.82
CA ILE A 349 -4.07 19.08 -7.82
C ILE A 349 -4.46 17.76 -8.48
N GLU A 350 -5.20 17.81 -9.58
CA GLU A 350 -5.56 16.62 -10.33
C GLU A 350 -4.34 15.90 -10.91
N GLN A 351 -3.42 16.64 -11.51
CA GLN A 351 -2.19 16.07 -12.03
C GLN A 351 -1.31 15.49 -10.90
N LEU A 352 -1.21 16.17 -9.74
CA LEU A 352 -0.53 15.62 -8.56
C LEU A 352 -1.19 14.35 -8.05
N ALA A 353 -2.52 14.31 -8.02
CA ALA A 353 -3.26 13.11 -7.63
C ALA A 353 -2.97 11.93 -8.57
N LEU A 354 -2.86 12.16 -9.89
CA LEU A 354 -2.44 11.13 -10.86
C LEU A 354 -1.02 10.62 -10.60
N GLY A 355 -0.09 11.51 -10.24
CA GLY A 355 1.28 11.13 -9.84
C GLY A 355 1.29 10.26 -8.59
N LEU A 356 0.56 10.68 -7.54
CA LEU A 356 0.44 9.89 -6.30
C LEU A 356 -0.27 8.55 -6.53
N GLN A 357 -1.30 8.49 -7.39
CA GLN A 357 -1.95 7.23 -7.75
C GLN A 357 -0.99 6.24 -8.40
N ALA A 358 -0.06 6.73 -9.24
CA ALA A 358 0.95 5.87 -9.86
C ALA A 358 1.90 5.26 -8.83
N LEU A 359 2.22 5.97 -7.74
CA LEU A 359 2.97 5.47 -6.59
C LEU A 359 2.12 4.48 -5.77
N HIS A 360 0.93 4.91 -5.34
CA HIS A 360 0.02 4.11 -4.52
C HIS A 360 -0.37 2.79 -5.19
N GLY A 361 -0.54 2.80 -6.53
CA GLY A 361 -0.77 1.62 -7.33
C GLY A 361 0.34 0.57 -7.25
N ARG A 362 1.52 0.94 -6.76
CA ARG A 362 2.68 0.07 -6.54
C ARG A 362 3.03 -0.14 -5.06
N GLU A 363 2.12 0.19 -4.15
CA GLU A 363 2.34 0.19 -2.70
C GLU A 363 3.55 1.04 -2.26
N MET A 364 3.70 2.17 -2.93
CA MET A 364 4.68 3.20 -2.58
C MET A 364 3.96 4.42 -2.02
N LEU A 365 4.47 4.99 -0.93
CA LEU A 365 4.02 6.26 -0.36
C LEU A 365 5.12 7.29 -0.56
N HIS A 366 4.73 8.53 -0.86
CA HIS A 366 5.71 9.61 -1.09
C HIS A 366 6.32 10.15 0.21
N GLN A 367 5.51 10.34 1.25
CA GLN A 367 5.83 10.78 2.62
C GLN A 367 6.36 12.22 2.78
N ASP A 368 6.93 12.85 1.75
CA ASP A 368 7.43 14.23 1.79
C ASP A 368 6.90 15.08 0.63
N LEU A 369 5.58 14.99 0.36
CA LEU A 369 4.97 15.83 -0.67
C LEU A 369 4.85 17.28 -0.18
N ARG A 370 5.52 18.21 -0.91
CA ARG A 370 5.58 19.64 -0.61
C ARG A 370 5.79 20.45 -1.90
N PRO A 371 5.46 21.76 -1.92
CA PRO A 371 5.56 22.55 -3.15
C PRO A 371 6.95 22.57 -3.79
N GLU A 372 8.02 22.47 -3.01
CA GLU A 372 9.40 22.43 -3.50
C GLU A 372 9.74 21.12 -4.21
N ASN A 373 9.04 20.01 -3.88
CA ASN A 373 9.21 18.68 -4.47
C ASN A 373 8.28 18.45 -5.67
N VAL A 374 7.73 19.53 -6.23
CA VAL A 374 6.84 19.51 -7.40
C VAL A 374 7.33 20.52 -8.42
N MET A 375 7.49 20.07 -9.66
CA MET A 375 7.81 20.91 -10.82
C MET A 375 6.60 21.08 -11.73
N ILE A 376 6.47 22.26 -12.34
CA ILE A 376 5.57 22.55 -13.45
C ILE A 376 6.44 22.86 -14.65
N ASP A 377 6.36 22.02 -15.69
CA ASP A 377 7.12 22.22 -16.91
C ASP A 377 6.54 23.36 -17.78
N ARG A 378 7.22 23.69 -18.87
CA ARG A 378 6.79 24.74 -19.82
C ARG A 378 5.45 24.46 -20.49
N THR A 379 5.01 23.21 -20.53
CA THR A 379 3.71 22.80 -21.12
C THR A 379 2.56 22.82 -20.11
N GLY A 380 2.86 23.08 -18.82
CA GLY A 380 1.92 23.02 -17.71
C GLY A 380 1.75 21.62 -17.11
N THR A 381 2.63 20.67 -17.49
CA THR A 381 2.62 19.33 -16.88
C THR A 381 3.27 19.37 -15.50
N VAL A 382 2.57 18.83 -14.51
CA VAL A 382 3.04 18.75 -13.13
C VAL A 382 3.77 17.44 -12.92
N LYS A 383 4.95 17.49 -12.28
CA LYS A 383 5.76 16.31 -11.92
C LYS A 383 6.22 16.35 -10.47
N ILE A 384 6.08 15.26 -9.78
CA ILE A 384 6.67 14.99 -8.46
C ILE A 384 8.15 14.65 -8.68
N ILE A 385 9.09 15.36 -8.01
CA ILE A 385 10.51 15.33 -8.35
C ILE A 385 11.46 14.78 -7.27
N ASP A 386 11.05 14.55 -6.06
CA ASP A 386 11.90 14.00 -4.99
C ASP A 386 11.24 12.75 -4.40
N LEU A 387 11.87 11.61 -4.61
CA LEU A 387 11.39 10.29 -4.21
C LEU A 387 12.28 9.65 -3.11
N ALA A 388 13.25 10.41 -2.57
CA ALA A 388 14.20 9.91 -1.56
C ALA A 388 13.52 9.53 -0.23
N SER A 389 12.35 10.09 0.03
CA SER A 389 11.55 9.80 1.23
C SER A 389 10.48 8.73 1.00
N ALA A 390 10.43 8.13 -0.19
CA ALA A 390 9.37 7.18 -0.51
C ALA A 390 9.47 5.91 0.35
N HIS A 391 8.34 5.48 0.89
CA HIS A 391 8.21 4.17 1.53
C HIS A 391 7.73 3.16 0.49
N VAL A 392 8.41 2.02 0.39
CA VAL A 392 8.08 0.91 -0.51
C VAL A 392 7.78 -0.33 0.32
N ALA A 393 6.53 -0.79 0.34
CA ALA A 393 6.09 -1.87 1.21
C ALA A 393 6.93 -3.15 1.03
N GLY A 394 7.19 -3.55 -0.21
CA GLY A 394 7.98 -4.75 -0.51
C GLY A 394 9.44 -4.69 -0.02
N LEU A 395 10.07 -3.51 -0.04
CA LEU A 395 11.44 -3.33 0.49
C LEU A 395 11.45 -3.27 2.02
N ALA A 396 10.46 -2.62 2.62
CA ALA A 396 10.32 -2.54 4.08
C ALA A 396 10.17 -3.93 4.71
N GLU A 397 9.40 -4.83 4.11
CA GLU A 397 9.29 -6.23 4.53
C GLU A 397 10.64 -6.97 4.45
N SER A 398 11.41 -6.73 3.35
CA SER A 398 12.73 -7.37 3.17
C SER A 398 13.77 -6.90 4.20
N ALA A 399 13.66 -5.65 4.64
CA ALA A 399 14.56 -5.05 5.63
C ALA A 399 14.19 -5.41 7.08
N GLY A 400 13.05 -6.04 7.31
CA GLY A 400 12.52 -6.28 8.66
C GLY A 400 12.20 -4.99 9.42
N ALA A 401 11.96 -3.91 8.68
CA ALA A 401 11.81 -2.56 9.22
C ALA A 401 10.36 -2.28 9.67
N ARG A 402 9.81 -3.08 10.59
CA ARG A 402 8.52 -2.75 11.21
C ARG A 402 8.58 -1.47 12.06
N ASP A 403 9.78 -1.06 12.50
CA ASP A 403 9.99 0.01 13.49
C ASP A 403 10.63 1.30 12.92
N ALA A 404 10.91 1.39 11.63
CA ALA A 404 11.52 2.59 11.06
C ALA A 404 10.49 3.73 10.85
N LEU A 405 9.83 4.16 11.92
CA LEU A 405 8.97 5.34 11.97
C LEU A 405 9.80 6.63 12.12
N ALA A 406 10.87 6.77 11.34
CA ALA A 406 11.52 8.06 11.24
C ALA A 406 10.54 9.04 10.56
N ILE A 407 10.25 10.17 11.22
CA ILE A 407 9.51 11.27 10.60
C ILE A 407 10.42 11.80 9.49
N VAL A 408 10.14 11.36 8.27
CA VAL A 408 10.78 11.85 7.05
C VAL A 408 9.87 12.93 6.48
N GLY A 409 10.41 14.13 6.26
CA GLY A 409 9.65 15.18 5.61
C GLY A 409 9.57 16.51 6.35
N THR A 410 9.01 17.50 5.67
CA THR A 410 8.84 18.85 6.18
C THR A 410 7.60 18.93 7.06
N LEU A 411 7.78 19.18 8.34
CA LEU A 411 6.77 19.13 9.41
C LEU A 411 5.45 19.86 9.10
N GLN A 412 5.45 20.85 8.20
CA GLN A 412 4.27 21.65 7.86
C GLN A 412 3.25 20.92 6.96
N TYR A 413 3.72 19.99 6.13
CA TYR A 413 2.90 19.21 5.19
C TYR A 413 2.69 17.78 5.67
N THR A 414 3.42 17.36 6.71
CA THR A 414 3.39 16.00 7.26
C THR A 414 2.06 15.75 7.98
N ALA A 415 1.45 14.61 7.70
CA ALA A 415 0.19 14.20 8.31
C ALA A 415 0.35 13.94 9.82
N PRO A 416 -0.66 14.32 10.64
CA PRO A 416 -0.54 14.26 12.12
C PRO A 416 -0.26 12.87 12.69
N GLU A 417 -0.68 11.81 12.02
CA GLU A 417 -0.47 10.42 12.45
C GLU A 417 1.02 10.03 12.56
N TYR A 418 1.88 10.62 11.73
CA TYR A 418 3.33 10.36 11.82
C TYR A 418 3.94 10.85 13.14
N PHE A 419 3.43 11.96 13.69
CA PHE A 419 3.95 12.52 14.94
C PHE A 419 3.58 11.72 16.19
N VAL A 420 2.62 10.82 16.07
CA VAL A 420 2.15 9.95 17.16
C VAL A 420 2.57 8.49 16.96
N GLY A 421 3.52 8.24 16.04
CA GLY A 421 4.11 6.91 15.84
C GLY A 421 3.25 5.94 15.03
N HIS A 422 2.25 6.45 14.31
CA HIS A 422 1.49 5.61 13.39
C HIS A 422 2.16 5.62 12.01
N GLY A 423 2.23 4.47 11.38
CA GLY A 423 2.73 4.33 10.01
C GLY A 423 1.92 5.15 9.00
N GLY A 424 2.58 5.57 7.92
CA GLY A 424 1.93 6.27 6.82
C GLY A 424 0.99 5.38 6.01
N SER A 425 0.09 6.03 5.30
CA SER A 425 -0.85 5.39 4.38
C SER A 425 -1.10 6.30 3.17
N VAL A 426 -1.83 5.81 2.18
CA VAL A 426 -2.30 6.63 1.05
C VAL A 426 -3.06 7.88 1.52
N ARG A 427 -3.70 7.80 2.71
CA ARG A 427 -4.41 8.93 3.33
C ARG A 427 -3.46 9.96 3.95
N SER A 428 -2.20 9.60 4.22
CA SER A 428 -1.16 10.53 4.68
C SER A 428 -0.66 11.40 3.52
N ASP A 429 -0.40 10.80 2.35
CA ASP A 429 -0.07 11.56 1.13
C ASP A 429 -1.24 12.44 0.67
N LEU A 430 -2.49 11.94 0.82
CA LEU A 430 -3.69 12.74 0.57
C LEU A 430 -3.74 13.98 1.48
N PHE A 431 -3.41 13.84 2.75
CA PHE A 431 -3.34 14.99 3.67
C PHE A 431 -2.32 16.02 3.19
N SER A 432 -1.11 15.60 2.79
CA SER A 432 -0.07 16.50 2.26
C SER A 432 -0.53 17.20 0.98
N LEU A 433 -1.19 16.48 0.07
CA LEU A 433 -1.80 17.04 -1.14
C LEU A 433 -2.88 18.08 -0.79
N ALA A 434 -3.72 17.80 0.20
CA ALA A 434 -4.75 18.72 0.66
C ALA A 434 -4.17 19.98 1.34
N VAL A 435 -3.04 19.85 2.08
CA VAL A 435 -2.32 21.02 2.62
C VAL A 435 -1.82 21.93 1.49
N ILE A 436 -1.25 21.34 0.42
CA ILE A 436 -0.82 22.09 -0.76
C ILE A 436 -2.02 22.81 -1.40
N ALA A 437 -3.13 22.12 -1.64
CA ALA A 437 -4.34 22.71 -2.21
C ALA A 437 -4.87 23.85 -1.35
N TYR A 438 -4.92 23.67 -0.04
CA TYR A 438 -5.32 24.71 0.91
C TYR A 438 -4.42 25.93 0.83
N GLN A 439 -3.10 25.71 0.83
CA GLN A 439 -2.12 26.80 0.77
C GLN A 439 -2.18 27.54 -0.58
N MET A 440 -2.37 26.85 -1.69
CA MET A 440 -2.60 27.50 -3.00
C MET A 440 -3.84 28.39 -2.99
N LEU A 441 -4.93 27.96 -2.36
CA LEU A 441 -6.17 28.72 -2.29
C LEU A 441 -6.10 29.92 -1.36
N THR A 442 -5.37 29.81 -0.23
CA THR A 442 -5.45 30.76 0.88
C THR A 442 -4.15 31.51 1.16
N GLY A 443 -3.02 31.03 0.68
CA GLY A 443 -1.68 31.48 1.06
C GLY A 443 -1.29 31.14 2.51
N GLN A 444 -2.08 30.32 3.22
CA GLN A 444 -1.90 29.96 4.62
C GLN A 444 -1.87 28.45 4.82
N LEU A 445 -1.44 28.00 5.99
CA LEU A 445 -1.50 26.59 6.41
C LEU A 445 -2.82 26.32 7.16
N PRO A 446 -3.46 25.13 6.98
CA PRO A 446 -4.78 24.84 7.52
C PRO A 446 -4.85 24.81 9.05
N TYR A 447 -3.74 24.53 9.71
CA TYR A 447 -3.58 24.50 11.16
C TYR A 447 -2.55 25.50 11.68
N GLY A 448 -2.10 26.42 10.82
CA GLY A 448 -1.00 27.31 11.11
C GLY A 448 0.27 26.53 11.50
N LEU A 449 1.03 27.04 12.45
CA LEU A 449 2.24 26.38 12.98
C LEU A 449 1.94 25.29 14.03
N HIS A 450 0.66 25.04 14.36
CA HIS A 450 0.30 24.08 15.41
C HIS A 450 0.53 22.62 14.97
N ALA A 451 0.35 22.30 13.69
CA ALA A 451 0.60 20.96 13.16
C ALA A 451 2.02 20.47 13.44
N SER A 452 3.02 21.32 13.26
CA SER A 452 4.43 20.96 13.50
C SER A 452 4.83 20.81 14.97
N ARG A 453 3.93 21.16 15.90
CA ARG A 453 4.14 21.06 17.36
C ARG A 453 3.49 19.85 17.99
N VAL A 454 2.78 19.05 17.21
CA VAL A 454 2.14 17.82 17.68
C VAL A 454 3.21 16.83 18.18
N ARG A 455 2.99 16.25 19.36
CA ARG A 455 3.86 15.23 19.97
C ARG A 455 3.04 14.10 20.63
N SER A 456 1.73 14.28 20.74
CA SER A 456 0.85 13.33 21.41
C SER A 456 -0.53 13.26 20.75
N PRO A 457 -1.30 12.17 20.95
CA PRO A 457 -2.69 12.09 20.50
C PRO A 457 -3.58 13.23 21.03
N ALA A 458 -3.29 13.74 22.22
CA ALA A 458 -4.01 14.87 22.81
C ALA A 458 -3.75 16.17 22.02
N ASP A 459 -2.56 16.37 21.46
CA ASP A 459 -2.26 17.53 20.62
C ASP A 459 -2.96 17.44 19.28
N VAL A 460 -3.04 16.22 18.69
CA VAL A 460 -3.83 15.97 17.47
C VAL A 460 -5.31 16.38 17.67
N ALA A 461 -5.89 16.02 18.81
CA ALA A 461 -7.29 16.36 19.13
C ALA A 461 -7.52 17.88 19.32
N ARG A 462 -6.46 18.66 19.59
CA ARG A 462 -6.52 20.11 19.75
C ARG A 462 -6.35 20.89 18.44
N LEU A 463 -5.99 20.24 17.35
CA LEU A 463 -5.84 20.89 16.06
C LEU A 463 -7.18 21.51 15.62
N ARG A 464 -7.16 22.78 15.26
CA ARG A 464 -8.32 23.55 14.80
C ARG A 464 -8.13 23.92 13.34
N TYR A 465 -8.96 23.34 12.49
CA TYR A 465 -9.00 23.68 11.07
C TYR A 465 -9.50 25.11 10.90
N LEU A 466 -8.77 25.88 10.09
CA LEU A 466 -9.15 27.23 9.68
C LEU A 466 -9.92 27.14 8.36
N PRO A 467 -11.19 27.57 8.30
CA PRO A 467 -11.97 27.47 7.08
C PRO A 467 -11.35 28.24 5.91
N VAL A 468 -11.31 27.61 4.71
CA VAL A 468 -10.83 28.27 3.47
C VAL A 468 -11.58 29.58 3.22
N ARG A 469 -12.88 29.60 3.48
CA ARG A 469 -13.75 30.77 3.30
C ARG A 469 -13.46 31.94 4.24
N HIS A 470 -12.68 31.72 5.30
CA HIS A 470 -12.17 32.81 6.13
C HIS A 470 -11.22 33.70 5.32
N PHE A 471 -10.42 33.14 4.42
CA PHE A 471 -9.45 33.83 3.58
C PHE A 471 -9.98 34.11 2.17
N ARG A 472 -10.86 33.22 1.66
CA ARG A 472 -11.45 33.28 0.31
C ARG A 472 -12.98 33.13 0.37
N PRO A 473 -13.68 34.17 0.81
CA PRO A 473 -15.16 34.15 0.92
C PRO A 473 -15.87 33.98 -0.43
N ASP A 474 -15.16 34.25 -1.53
CA ASP A 474 -15.60 34.07 -2.91
C ASP A 474 -15.75 32.60 -3.32
N LEU A 475 -15.12 31.66 -2.60
CA LEU A 475 -15.20 30.24 -2.93
C LEU A 475 -16.52 29.60 -2.47
N PRO A 476 -17.03 28.61 -3.22
CA PRO A 476 -18.24 27.88 -2.85
C PRO A 476 -18.09 27.18 -1.48
N ALA A 477 -19.16 27.14 -0.68
CA ALA A 477 -19.12 26.55 0.66
C ALA A 477 -18.76 25.05 0.68
N TRP A 478 -19.07 24.32 -0.39
CA TRP A 478 -18.76 22.91 -0.50
C TRP A 478 -17.24 22.64 -0.65
N ILE A 479 -16.46 23.59 -1.20
CA ILE A 479 -14.99 23.49 -1.22
C ILE A 479 -14.43 23.42 0.21
N ASP A 480 -14.99 24.22 1.11
CA ASP A 480 -14.58 24.20 2.51
C ASP A 480 -14.86 22.86 3.20
N ALA A 481 -16.03 22.26 2.91
CA ALA A 481 -16.36 20.93 3.40
C ALA A 481 -15.42 19.83 2.87
N VAL A 482 -15.08 19.88 1.58
CA VAL A 482 -14.11 18.95 0.94
C VAL A 482 -12.73 19.07 1.59
N MET A 483 -12.25 20.30 1.77
CA MET A 483 -10.96 20.57 2.40
C MET A 483 -10.93 20.13 3.86
N GLN A 484 -12.01 20.37 4.62
CA GLN A 484 -12.13 19.94 6.01
C GLN A 484 -12.11 18.40 6.14
N LYS A 485 -12.75 17.69 5.20
CA LYS A 485 -12.71 16.21 5.14
C LYS A 485 -11.28 15.74 4.86
N ALA A 486 -10.63 16.24 3.82
CA ALA A 486 -9.28 15.84 3.39
C ALA A 486 -8.20 16.14 4.45
N LEU A 487 -8.34 17.25 5.15
CA LEU A 487 -7.44 17.71 6.20
C LEU A 487 -7.79 17.20 7.59
N HIS A 488 -8.75 16.26 7.71
CA HIS A 488 -9.16 15.77 9.02
C HIS A 488 -7.98 15.13 9.77
N PRO A 489 -7.71 15.46 11.05
CA PRO A 489 -6.60 14.90 11.82
C PRO A 489 -6.60 13.36 11.90
N ASN A 490 -7.80 12.75 12.01
CA ASN A 490 -7.95 11.29 11.96
C ASN A 490 -8.01 10.81 10.49
N PRO A 491 -7.04 9.96 10.04
CA PRO A 491 -7.00 9.46 8.66
C PRO A 491 -8.27 8.70 8.23
N ALA A 492 -8.93 7.98 9.15
CA ALA A 492 -10.14 7.22 8.84
C ALA A 492 -11.34 8.09 8.42
N LYS A 493 -11.30 9.39 8.70
CA LYS A 493 -12.35 10.36 8.34
C LYS A 493 -12.04 11.15 7.06
N ARG A 494 -10.88 10.92 6.43
CA ARG A 494 -10.51 11.49 5.13
C ARG A 494 -11.13 10.70 3.98
N GLN A 495 -11.02 11.21 2.77
CA GLN A 495 -11.25 10.41 1.55
C GLN A 495 -10.36 9.17 1.55
N GLU A 496 -10.79 8.10 0.88
CA GLU A 496 -10.04 6.83 0.84
C GLU A 496 -8.86 6.88 -0.12
N ALA A 497 -8.99 7.65 -1.19
CA ALA A 497 -7.97 7.78 -2.23
C ALA A 497 -7.80 9.23 -2.66
N VAL A 498 -6.63 9.57 -3.19
CA VAL A 498 -6.34 10.90 -3.74
C VAL A 498 -7.23 11.25 -4.94
N SER A 499 -7.71 10.26 -5.70
CA SER A 499 -8.67 10.45 -6.79
C SER A 499 -10.04 10.91 -6.30
N GLU A 500 -10.51 10.39 -5.16
CA GLU A 500 -11.76 10.84 -4.54
C GLU A 500 -11.64 12.32 -4.16
N PHE A 501 -10.53 12.72 -3.53
CA PHE A 501 -10.28 14.13 -3.20
C PHE A 501 -10.26 15.03 -4.44
N ALA A 502 -9.54 14.63 -5.50
CA ALA A 502 -9.49 15.39 -6.75
C ALA A 502 -10.89 15.50 -7.41
N HIS A 503 -11.69 14.43 -7.37
CA HIS A 503 -13.07 14.42 -7.83
C HIS A 503 -13.96 15.35 -7.00
N ASP A 504 -13.87 15.26 -5.67
CA ASP A 504 -14.65 16.09 -4.75
C ASP A 504 -14.35 17.59 -4.93
N LEU A 505 -13.13 17.97 -5.34
CA LEU A 505 -12.81 19.35 -5.69
C LEU A 505 -13.49 19.87 -6.97
N ARG A 506 -14.01 18.98 -7.84
CA ARG A 506 -14.70 19.38 -9.09
C ARG A 506 -16.16 19.64 -8.91
N ALA A 507 -16.83 18.82 -8.09
CA ALA A 507 -18.29 18.90 -7.92
C ALA A 507 -18.68 18.67 -6.45
N PRO A 508 -19.76 19.30 -5.97
CA PRO A 508 -20.24 19.08 -4.61
C PRO A 508 -20.70 17.63 -4.44
N GLY A 509 -20.20 16.94 -3.41
CA GLY A 509 -20.64 15.59 -3.06
C GLY A 509 -22.12 15.54 -2.69
N GLN A 510 -22.73 14.35 -2.84
CA GLN A 510 -24.16 14.13 -2.51
C GLN A 510 -24.47 14.45 -1.04
N GLU A 511 -23.55 14.18 -0.13
CA GLU A 511 -23.70 14.51 1.30
C GLU A 511 -23.86 16.02 1.52
N PHE A 512 -23.10 16.85 0.79
CA PHE A 512 -23.21 18.30 0.88
C PHE A 512 -24.54 18.80 0.31
N LEU A 513 -25.03 18.20 -0.75
CA LEU A 513 -26.32 18.53 -1.37
C LEU A 513 -27.49 18.12 -0.47
N GLN A 514 -27.36 17.01 0.25
CA GLN A 514 -28.38 16.53 1.20
C GLN A 514 -28.39 17.30 2.53
N THR A 515 -27.22 17.80 2.99
CA THR A 515 -27.09 18.53 4.26
C THR A 515 -27.50 19.99 4.14
N ARG A 516 -27.62 20.53 2.93
CA ARG A 516 -28.18 21.84 2.70
C ARG A 516 -29.67 21.76 3.01
N THR A 517 -30.07 22.21 4.17
CA THR A 517 -31.46 22.51 4.50
C THR A 517 -31.92 23.61 3.53
N LEU A 518 -32.46 23.21 2.41
CA LEU A 518 -33.18 24.12 1.53
C LEU A 518 -34.24 24.84 2.38
N PRO A 519 -34.39 26.18 2.25
CA PRO A 519 -35.46 26.90 2.91
C PRO A 519 -36.79 26.14 2.69
N LEU A 520 -37.69 26.14 3.68
CA LEU A 520 -38.98 25.42 3.61
C LEU A 520 -39.75 25.72 2.31
N ILE A 521 -39.56 26.91 1.76
CA ILE A 521 -40.14 27.34 0.48
C ILE A 521 -39.65 26.49 -0.71
N GLU A 522 -38.39 26.04 -0.70
CA GLU A 522 -37.81 25.22 -1.78
C GLU A 522 -37.98 23.72 -1.52
N ARG A 523 -38.03 23.31 -0.23
CA ARG A 523 -38.13 21.90 0.17
C ARG A 523 -39.57 21.36 0.04
N HIS A 524 -40.56 22.18 0.36
CA HIS A 524 -42.00 21.86 0.31
C HIS A 524 -42.81 23.11 -0.01
N PRO A 525 -42.77 23.61 -1.27
CA PRO A 525 -43.40 24.86 -1.62
C PRO A 525 -44.90 24.86 -1.29
N VAL A 526 -45.60 23.77 -1.53
CA VAL A 526 -47.02 23.65 -1.23
C VAL A 526 -47.30 23.77 0.28
N ARG A 527 -46.52 23.08 1.14
CA ARG A 527 -46.68 23.18 2.61
C ARG A 527 -46.31 24.56 3.14
N PHE A 528 -45.28 25.19 2.59
CA PHE A 528 -44.88 26.54 2.94
C PHE A 528 -46.03 27.53 2.69
N TRP A 529 -46.61 27.48 1.48
CA TRP A 529 -47.72 28.37 1.13
C TRP A 529 -49.03 28.04 1.92
N GLN A 530 -49.29 26.78 2.23
CA GLN A 530 -50.41 26.39 3.09
C GLN A 530 -50.25 26.91 4.51
N CYS A 531 -49.04 26.83 5.10
CA CYS A 531 -48.78 27.36 6.45
C CYS A 531 -48.85 28.89 6.48
N THR A 532 -48.31 29.59 5.48
CA THR A 532 -48.37 31.06 5.37
C THR A 532 -49.82 31.54 5.13
N THR A 533 -50.59 30.85 4.29
CA THR A 533 -52.00 31.17 4.06
C THR A 533 -52.82 30.92 5.33
N GLY A 534 -52.59 29.79 6.02
CA GLY A 534 -53.25 29.50 7.32
C GLY A 534 -52.94 30.56 8.37
N LEU A 535 -51.69 31.00 8.48
CA LEU A 535 -51.29 32.06 9.41
C LEU A 535 -51.98 33.40 9.08
N LEU A 536 -52.03 33.76 7.78
CA LEU A 536 -52.72 34.97 7.30
C LEU A 536 -54.24 34.93 7.61
N VAL A 537 -54.89 33.78 7.41
CA VAL A 537 -56.32 33.59 7.73
C VAL A 537 -56.54 33.80 9.23
N VAL A 538 -55.69 33.20 10.11
CA VAL A 538 -55.78 33.40 11.55
C VAL A 538 -55.63 34.88 11.94
N ILE A 539 -54.64 35.56 11.35
CA ILE A 539 -54.42 37.00 11.58
C ILE A 539 -55.66 37.81 11.18
N VAL A 540 -56.25 37.53 10.00
CA VAL A 540 -57.46 38.21 9.52
C VAL A 540 -58.64 37.93 10.44
N VAL A 541 -58.87 36.71 10.90
CA VAL A 541 -59.94 36.35 11.83
C VAL A 541 -59.75 37.06 13.18
N VAL A 542 -58.53 37.13 13.73
CA VAL A 542 -58.25 37.85 14.95
C VAL A 542 -58.50 39.37 14.81
N LEU A 543 -58.08 39.96 13.69
CA LEU A 543 -58.30 41.39 13.42
C LEU A 543 -59.79 41.71 13.24
N LEU A 544 -60.54 40.83 12.57
CA LEU A 544 -62.01 40.98 12.44
C LEU A 544 -62.72 40.80 13.82
N GLY A 545 -62.28 39.85 14.62
CA GLY A 545 -62.80 39.65 15.99
C GLY A 545 -62.55 40.84 16.91
N LEU A 546 -61.35 41.44 16.86
CA LEU A 546 -61.01 42.66 17.58
C LEU A 546 -61.82 43.87 17.12
N ARG A 547 -62.17 43.95 15.83
CA ARG A 547 -63.00 45.01 15.27
C ARG A 547 -64.49 44.91 15.71
N VAL A 548 -64.96 43.68 15.91
CA VAL A 548 -66.38 43.42 16.38
C VAL A 548 -66.47 43.63 17.87
N LEU A 549 -65.40 43.39 18.67
CA LEU A 549 -65.37 43.57 20.12
C LEU A 549 -65.07 45.02 20.58
N GLY A 550 -64.66 45.90 19.65
CA GLY A 550 -64.33 47.31 19.87
C GLY A 550 -65.44 48.29 19.51
N HIS A 551 -66.71 47.80 19.27
CA HIS A 551 -67.92 48.57 19.12
C HIS A 551 -68.85 48.35 20.32
#